data_d87bf6e06362b7cad9e4c46e82660c47
#
_entry.id   d87bf6e06362b7cad9e4c46e82660c47
#
_cell.length_a   1.000
_cell.length_b   1.000
_cell.length_c   1.000
_cell.angle_alpha   90.00
_cell.angle_beta   90.00
_cell.angle_gamma   90.00
#
_symmetry.space_group_name_H-M   'P 1'
#
loop_
_entity.id
_entity.type
_entity.pdbx_description
1 polymer ?
#
loop_
_entity_poly.entity_id
_entity_poly.type
_entity_poly.pdbx_seq_one_letter_code
_entity_poly.pdbx_strand_id
1 'polypeptide(L)'
;MSKAEQDRRIDYVEFTVTDMDAAKAFYTKAFGWKFTDYGPDYTAFANGRMGGGFHKRGVVGSPLVILYALDLAAAERSVTEAGGTVVERHEFPGGRRFHFRDPGGNVLAVWTDQ
;
A
#
# COMPACT_ATOMS: atom_id res chain seq x y z
N MET A 1 -0.92 3.66 16.64
CA MET A 1 -1.13 5.02 16.07
C MET A 1 -2.58 5.17 15.66
N SER A 2 -3.22 6.28 16.02
CA SER A 2 -4.61 6.53 15.64
C SER A 2 -4.72 6.86 14.16
N LYS A 3 -5.94 6.80 13.62
CA LYS A 3 -6.20 7.19 12.21
C LYS A 3 -5.81 8.64 11.96
N ALA A 4 -6.11 9.52 12.93
CA ALA A 4 -5.74 10.93 12.81
C ALA A 4 -4.22 11.12 12.77
N GLU A 5 -3.47 10.33 13.53
CA GLU A 5 -2.01 10.38 13.53
C GLU A 5 -1.42 9.82 12.24
N GLN A 6 -2.13 8.92 11.55
CA GLN A 6 -1.70 8.34 10.27
C GLN A 6 -2.06 9.24 9.08
N ASP A 7 -2.93 10.23 9.30
CA ASP A 7 -3.41 11.06 8.20
C ASP A 7 -2.27 11.73 7.45
N ARG A 8 -2.28 11.56 6.13
CA ARG A 8 -1.29 12.09 5.18
C ARG A 8 0.14 11.59 5.43
N ARG A 9 0.26 10.41 6.03
CA ARG A 9 1.56 9.76 6.31
C ARG A 9 1.64 8.41 5.63
N ILE A 10 2.87 7.97 5.38
CA ILE A 10 3.12 6.62 4.87
C ILE A 10 2.77 5.62 5.97
N ASP A 11 1.90 4.66 5.67
CA ASP A 11 1.50 3.66 6.65
C ASP A 11 1.56 2.22 6.12
N TYR A 12 1.91 2.03 4.85
CA TYR A 12 1.79 0.72 4.23
C TYR A 12 2.76 0.59 3.07
N VAL A 13 3.35 -0.59 2.89
CA VAL A 13 4.19 -0.90 1.73
C VAL A 13 3.68 -2.19 1.11
N GLU A 14 3.38 -2.18 -0.18
CA GLU A 14 2.87 -3.33 -0.89
C GLU A 14 3.91 -3.86 -1.86
N PHE A 15 4.24 -5.14 -1.74
CA PHE A 15 5.17 -5.82 -2.64
C PHE A 15 4.37 -6.67 -3.62
N THR A 16 4.89 -6.80 -4.84
CA THR A 16 4.40 -7.82 -5.77
C THR A 16 5.28 -9.05 -5.65
N VAL A 17 4.66 -10.23 -5.59
CA VAL A 17 5.36 -11.51 -5.48
C VAL A 17 4.84 -12.47 -6.54
N THR A 18 5.70 -13.36 -7.00
CA THR A 18 5.32 -14.39 -7.96
C THR A 18 5.00 -15.71 -7.28
N ASP A 19 5.61 -15.97 -6.12
CA ASP A 19 5.41 -17.18 -5.31
C ASP A 19 5.09 -16.75 -3.88
N MET A 20 3.80 -16.77 -3.53
CA MET A 20 3.32 -16.32 -2.23
C MET A 20 3.92 -17.11 -1.08
N ASP A 21 3.95 -18.45 -1.19
CA ASP A 21 4.43 -19.30 -0.10
C ASP A 21 5.93 -19.11 0.14
N ALA A 22 6.71 -19.00 -0.92
CA ALA A 22 8.14 -18.76 -0.82
C ALA A 22 8.43 -17.39 -0.18
N ALA A 23 7.69 -16.36 -0.56
CA ALA A 23 7.86 -15.03 0.01
C ALA A 23 7.54 -15.02 1.51
N LYS A 24 6.41 -15.60 1.91
CA LYS A 24 6.02 -15.68 3.32
C LYS A 24 7.05 -16.46 4.13
N ALA A 25 7.51 -17.60 3.61
CA ALA A 25 8.50 -18.43 4.30
C ALA A 25 9.81 -17.66 4.50
N PHE A 26 10.26 -16.94 3.49
CA PHE A 26 11.49 -16.16 3.59
C PHE A 26 11.42 -15.10 4.69
N TYR A 27 10.38 -14.27 4.67
CA TYR A 27 10.27 -13.16 5.63
C TYR A 27 9.96 -13.63 7.04
N THR A 28 9.26 -14.75 7.19
CA THR A 28 9.05 -15.37 8.50
C THR A 28 10.38 -15.88 9.05
N LYS A 29 11.15 -16.60 8.24
CA LYS A 29 12.42 -17.20 8.69
C LYS A 29 13.49 -16.13 8.95
N ALA A 30 13.59 -15.15 8.06
CA ALA A 30 14.65 -14.13 8.17
C ALA A 30 14.36 -13.09 9.24
N PHE A 31 13.09 -12.66 9.39
CA PHE A 31 12.75 -11.51 10.23
C PHE A 31 11.60 -11.75 11.20
N GLY A 32 10.99 -12.92 11.18
CA GLY A 32 9.91 -13.24 12.10
C GLY A 32 8.58 -12.55 11.78
N TRP A 33 8.38 -12.11 10.55
CA TRP A 33 7.13 -11.47 10.17
C TRP A 33 5.98 -12.46 10.22
N LYS A 34 4.80 -11.96 10.59
CA LYS A 34 3.57 -12.74 10.66
C LYS A 34 2.60 -12.26 9.60
N PHE A 35 1.84 -13.18 9.04
CA PHE A 35 0.98 -12.91 7.90
C PHE A 35 -0.47 -13.26 8.20
N THR A 36 -1.39 -12.49 7.62
CA THR A 36 -2.82 -12.76 7.63
C THR A 36 -3.27 -12.83 6.18
N ASP A 37 -3.76 -14.00 5.75
CA ASP A 37 -4.14 -14.21 4.36
C ASP A 37 -5.53 -13.67 4.07
N TYR A 38 -5.68 -13.06 2.90
CA TYR A 38 -6.94 -12.57 2.35
C TYR A 38 -7.13 -13.19 0.97
N GLY A 39 -7.36 -14.50 0.95
CA GLY A 39 -7.43 -15.29 -0.26
C GLY A 39 -6.05 -15.74 -0.74
N PRO A 40 -5.98 -16.45 -1.89
CA PRO A 40 -4.71 -17.03 -2.35
C PRO A 40 -3.73 -16.00 -2.94
N ASP A 41 -4.23 -14.81 -3.30
CA ASP A 41 -3.43 -13.83 -4.05
C ASP A 41 -3.01 -12.61 -3.22
N TYR A 42 -3.39 -12.55 -1.95
CA TYR A 42 -3.03 -11.43 -1.09
C TYR A 42 -2.83 -11.86 0.36
N THR A 43 -1.76 -11.36 0.97
CA THR A 43 -1.53 -11.50 2.40
C THR A 43 -1.06 -10.18 2.96
N ALA A 44 -1.45 -9.87 4.19
CA ALA A 44 -0.97 -8.68 4.89
C ALA A 44 0.04 -9.09 5.96
N PHE A 45 1.03 -8.23 6.20
CA PHE A 45 2.00 -8.47 7.26
C PHE A 45 2.05 -7.28 8.22
N ALA A 46 2.53 -7.56 9.43
CA ALA A 46 2.88 -6.55 10.40
C ALA A 46 4.28 -6.86 10.91
N ASN A 47 5.13 -5.83 10.97
CA ASN A 47 6.51 -6.00 11.45
C ASN A 47 6.73 -5.37 12.83
N GLY A 48 5.64 -4.95 13.49
CA GLY A 48 5.69 -4.31 14.81
C GLY A 48 5.68 -2.78 14.75
N ARG A 49 5.84 -2.20 13.57
CA ARG A 49 5.82 -0.74 13.37
C ARG A 49 4.91 -0.32 12.25
N MET A 50 5.03 -0.94 11.10
CA MET A 50 4.28 -0.58 9.91
C MET A 50 3.68 -1.81 9.27
N GLY A 51 2.53 -1.66 8.64
CA GLY A 51 1.89 -2.72 7.91
C GLY A 51 2.33 -2.78 6.47
N GLY A 52 2.00 -3.87 5.82
CA GLY A 52 2.24 -4.03 4.40
C GLY A 52 1.55 -5.26 3.87
N GLY A 53 1.73 -5.54 2.61
CA GLY A 53 1.12 -6.69 1.98
C GLY A 53 1.92 -7.23 0.82
N PHE A 54 1.64 -8.48 0.48
CA PHE A 54 2.14 -9.13 -0.72
C PHE A 54 0.96 -9.41 -1.64
N HIS A 55 1.05 -8.92 -2.87
CA HIS A 55 0.06 -9.17 -3.90
C HIS A 55 0.69 -10.09 -4.93
N LYS A 56 0.10 -11.26 -5.15
CA LYS A 56 0.61 -12.22 -6.13
C LYS A 56 0.31 -11.75 -7.54
N ARG A 57 1.35 -11.66 -8.34
CA ARG A 57 1.28 -11.28 -9.76
C ARG A 57 2.21 -12.15 -10.57
N GLY A 58 2.09 -12.10 -11.89
CA GLY A 58 2.95 -12.86 -12.78
C GLY A 58 4.36 -12.30 -12.92
N VAL A 59 4.60 -11.07 -12.45
CA VAL A 59 5.88 -10.39 -12.57
C VAL A 59 6.13 -9.54 -11.33
N VAL A 60 7.39 -9.48 -10.91
CA VAL A 60 7.80 -8.62 -9.79
C VAL A 60 7.97 -7.19 -10.28
N GLY A 61 7.38 -6.24 -9.55
CA GLY A 61 7.56 -4.81 -9.78
C GLY A 61 8.20 -4.14 -8.56
N SER A 62 8.35 -2.83 -8.63
CA SER A 62 8.84 -2.05 -7.48
C SER A 62 7.79 -2.05 -6.38
N PRO A 63 8.21 -2.05 -5.09
CA PRO A 63 7.26 -1.88 -4.00
C PRO A 63 6.47 -0.59 -4.13
N LEU A 64 5.20 -0.63 -3.78
CA LEU A 64 4.32 0.52 -3.79
C LEU A 64 4.24 1.10 -2.38
N VAL A 65 4.61 2.36 -2.26
CA VAL A 65 4.52 3.10 -0.99
C VAL A 65 3.14 3.74 -0.93
N ILE A 66 2.45 3.53 0.18
CA ILE A 66 1.06 3.94 0.33
C ILE A 66 0.90 4.83 1.56
N LEU A 67 0.25 5.98 1.36
CA LEU A 67 -0.12 6.90 2.43
C LEU A 67 -1.57 6.64 2.83
N TYR A 68 -1.92 6.97 4.05
CA TYR A 68 -3.30 6.98 4.51
C TYR A 68 -3.85 8.42 4.52
N ALA A 69 -5.12 8.60 4.18
CA ALA A 69 -5.78 9.89 4.31
C ALA A 69 -7.19 9.71 4.88
N LEU A 70 -7.56 10.55 5.83
CA LEU A 70 -8.93 10.60 6.35
C LEU A 70 -9.89 11.08 5.28
N ASP A 71 -9.49 12.07 4.49
CA ASP A 71 -10.29 12.63 3.40
C ASP A 71 -9.56 12.41 2.09
N LEU A 72 -9.94 11.34 1.39
CA LEU A 72 -9.25 10.95 0.15
C LEU A 72 -9.43 12.00 -0.95
N ALA A 73 -10.60 12.59 -1.07
CA ALA A 73 -10.86 13.61 -2.08
C ALA A 73 -9.99 14.85 -1.85
N ALA A 74 -9.83 15.27 -0.59
CA ALA A 74 -8.96 16.40 -0.26
C ALA A 74 -7.49 16.09 -0.56
N ALA A 75 -7.05 14.86 -0.26
CA ALA A 75 -5.69 14.43 -0.59
C ALA A 75 -5.45 14.45 -2.10
N GLU A 76 -6.43 13.99 -2.88
CA GLU A 76 -6.32 14.01 -4.34
C GLU A 76 -6.19 15.43 -4.87
N ARG A 77 -6.99 16.36 -4.34
CA ARG A 77 -6.88 17.78 -4.72
C ARG A 77 -5.50 18.34 -4.37
N SER A 78 -4.99 18.01 -3.20
CA SER A 78 -3.65 18.46 -2.79
C SER A 78 -2.56 17.96 -3.73
N VAL A 79 -2.66 16.70 -4.15
CA VAL A 79 -1.70 16.10 -5.10
C VAL A 79 -1.75 16.83 -6.44
N THR A 80 -2.93 17.06 -7.00
CA THR A 80 -3.04 17.71 -8.31
C THR A 80 -2.64 19.18 -8.25
N GLU A 81 -2.99 19.89 -7.20
CA GLU A 81 -2.60 21.29 -7.02
C GLU A 81 -1.09 21.44 -6.84
N ALA A 82 -0.43 20.44 -6.26
CA ALA A 82 1.01 20.46 -6.05
C ALA A 82 1.81 19.99 -7.26
N GLY A 83 1.15 19.59 -8.36
CA GLY A 83 1.83 19.19 -9.59
C GLY A 83 1.91 17.70 -9.83
N GLY A 84 1.26 16.88 -9.00
CA GLY A 84 1.14 15.45 -9.23
C GLY A 84 0.05 15.11 -10.23
N THR A 85 0.09 13.88 -10.75
CA THR A 85 -0.88 13.37 -11.71
C THR A 85 -1.52 12.11 -11.16
N VAL A 86 -2.85 12.09 -11.06
CA VAL A 86 -3.58 10.87 -10.67
C VAL A 86 -3.58 9.93 -11.87
N VAL A 87 -3.11 8.69 -11.67
CA VAL A 87 -2.97 7.71 -12.75
C VAL A 87 -3.96 6.56 -12.67
N GLU A 88 -4.44 6.22 -11.47
CA GLU A 88 -5.39 5.13 -11.27
C GLU A 88 -6.26 5.38 -10.05
N ARG A 89 -7.46 4.80 -10.04
CA ARG A 89 -8.34 4.75 -8.87
C ARG A 89 -8.88 3.36 -8.71
N HIS A 90 -8.93 2.86 -7.48
CA HIS A 90 -9.41 1.52 -7.17
C HIS A 90 -10.29 1.52 -5.94
N GLU A 91 -11.30 0.65 -5.95
CA GLU A 91 -12.08 0.32 -4.77
C GLU A 91 -11.83 -1.15 -4.41
N PHE A 92 -11.83 -1.45 -3.13
CA PHE A 92 -11.61 -2.80 -2.64
C PHE A 92 -12.36 -3.00 -1.32
N PRO A 93 -12.58 -4.24 -0.88
CA PRO A 93 -13.21 -4.47 0.43
C PRO A 93 -12.39 -3.80 1.53
N GLY A 94 -13.02 -2.88 2.26
CA GLY A 94 -12.37 -2.16 3.35
C GLY A 94 -11.91 -0.76 3.00
N GLY A 95 -11.95 -0.35 1.72
CA GLY A 95 -11.52 1.00 1.38
C GLY A 95 -11.43 1.29 -0.10
N ARG A 96 -10.77 2.36 -0.37
CA ARG A 96 -10.51 2.82 -1.74
C ARG A 96 -9.20 3.58 -1.76
N ARG A 97 -8.59 3.68 -2.94
CA ARG A 97 -7.31 4.36 -3.09
C ARG A 97 -7.17 4.98 -4.47
N PHE A 98 -6.27 5.97 -4.58
CA PHE A 98 -5.81 6.43 -5.88
C PHE A 98 -4.28 6.32 -5.93
N HIS A 99 -3.77 6.13 -7.14
CA HIS A 99 -2.33 6.14 -7.40
C HIS A 99 -1.99 7.46 -8.10
N PHE A 100 -0.84 8.01 -7.77
CA PHE A 100 -0.39 9.25 -8.38
C PHE A 100 1.08 9.17 -8.75
N ARG A 101 1.44 9.93 -9.76
CA ARG A 101 2.84 10.15 -10.14
C ARG A 101 3.26 11.51 -9.60
N ASP A 102 4.37 11.55 -8.86
CA ASP A 102 4.93 12.81 -8.39
C ASP A 102 5.72 13.51 -9.52
N PRO A 103 6.14 14.77 -9.35
CA PRO A 103 6.89 15.46 -10.40
C PRO A 103 8.20 14.80 -10.81
N GLY A 104 8.80 13.98 -9.93
CA GLY A 104 10.03 13.25 -10.22
C GLY A 104 9.82 11.91 -10.92
N GLY A 105 8.56 11.49 -11.09
CA GLY A 105 8.23 10.25 -11.77
C GLY A 105 7.95 9.06 -10.87
N ASN A 106 8.01 9.21 -9.56
CA ASN A 106 7.68 8.13 -8.63
C ASN A 106 6.16 7.94 -8.57
N VAL A 107 5.72 6.68 -8.54
CA VAL A 107 4.31 6.34 -8.37
C VAL A 107 4.07 5.85 -6.96
N LEU A 108 3.16 6.50 -6.25
CA LEU A 108 2.72 6.14 -4.91
C LEU A 108 1.21 6.02 -4.90
N ALA A 109 0.66 5.63 -3.76
CA ALA A 109 -0.79 5.59 -3.59
C ALA A 109 -1.20 6.26 -2.28
N VAL A 110 -2.46 6.68 -2.23
CA VAL A 110 -3.13 7.15 -1.01
C VAL A 110 -4.40 6.34 -0.87
N TRP A 111 -4.66 5.83 0.33
CA TRP A 111 -5.85 5.04 0.60
C TRP A 111 -6.64 5.60 1.76
N THR A 112 -7.88 5.19 1.86
CA THR A 112 -8.75 5.51 2.99
C THR A 112 -9.67 4.33 3.27
N ASP A 113 -10.09 4.21 4.51
CA ASP A 113 -11.13 3.27 4.94
C ASP A 113 -12.44 4.00 5.29
N GLN A 114 -12.49 5.30 4.99
CA GLN A 114 -13.66 6.14 5.28
C GLN A 114 -14.72 6.10 4.19
#